data_89ab938cfde042b9b3e0fb2387e1029c
#
_entry.id   89ab938cfde042b9b3e0fb2387e1029c
#
_cell.length_a   1.000
_cell.length_b   1.000
_cell.length_c   1.000
_cell.angle_alpha   90.00
_cell.angle_beta   90.00
_cell.angle_gamma   90.00
#
_symmetry.space_group_name_H-M   'P 1'
#
loop_
_entity.id
_entity.type
_entity.pdbx_description
1 polymer ?
#
loop_
_entity_poly.entity_id
_entity_poly.type
_entity_poly.pdbx_seq_one_letter_code
_entity_poly.pdbx_strand_id
1 'polypeptide(L)'
;TTELATFYRTALNKGINVDHLNVEVENIKAYVKLQLMAHDEGFDVEYKIEPSLLDQMVPIFILQPLVENAIEHGIDCMREKRGKISIEIYAENNELYMTVRDNGLELYEKIGQGKMSHEEFGYGVSNVDKRIRILCGEGYGVEIFAGPGGTTSIIKLRRDFITLERK
;
A
#
# COMPACT_ATOMS: atom_id res chain seq x y z
N THR A 1 -22.56 -22.06 0.74
CA THR A 1 -22.93 -20.84 1.44
C THR A 1 -21.79 -19.82 1.41
N THR A 2 -22.12 -18.57 1.51
CA THR A 2 -21.12 -17.48 1.52
C THR A 2 -20.14 -17.63 2.68
N GLU A 3 -20.62 -18.07 3.83
CA GLU A 3 -19.79 -18.27 5.02
C GLU A 3 -18.77 -19.40 4.85
N LEU A 4 -19.17 -20.51 4.26
CA LEU A 4 -18.29 -21.64 3.99
C LEU A 4 -17.25 -21.27 2.95
N ALA A 5 -17.61 -20.55 1.89
CA ALA A 5 -16.69 -20.06 0.89
C ALA A 5 -15.66 -19.10 1.50
N THR A 6 -16.08 -18.22 2.40
CA THR A 6 -15.21 -17.32 3.14
C THR A 6 -14.25 -18.08 4.05
N PHE A 7 -14.75 -19.10 4.77
CA PHE A 7 -13.91 -19.96 5.60
C PHE A 7 -12.80 -20.65 4.79
N TYR A 8 -13.16 -21.30 3.68
CA TYR A 8 -12.17 -21.97 2.83
C TYR A 8 -11.17 -20.98 2.21
N ARG A 9 -11.65 -19.85 1.76
CA ARG A 9 -10.78 -18.80 1.21
C ARG A 9 -9.77 -18.32 2.24
N THR A 10 -10.21 -18.05 3.47
CA THR A 10 -9.35 -17.63 4.57
C THR A 10 -8.35 -18.73 4.96
N ALA A 11 -8.80 -19.98 5.03
CA ALA A 11 -7.92 -21.12 5.34
C ALA A 11 -6.85 -21.32 4.26
N LEU A 12 -7.22 -21.23 2.98
CA LEU A 12 -6.29 -21.34 1.85
C LEU A 12 -5.26 -20.21 1.82
N ASN A 13 -5.60 -19.03 2.32
CA ASN A 13 -4.72 -17.87 2.40
C ASN A 13 -4.05 -17.73 3.78
N LYS A 14 -3.84 -18.82 4.49
CA LYS A 14 -3.15 -18.84 5.80
C LYS A 14 -3.80 -17.91 6.83
N GLY A 15 -5.12 -17.81 6.82
CA GLY A 15 -5.89 -16.95 7.70
C GLY A 15 -5.98 -15.48 7.27
N ILE A 16 -5.48 -15.13 6.09
CA ILE A 16 -5.49 -13.76 5.59
C ILE A 16 -6.69 -13.56 4.65
N ASN A 17 -7.52 -12.57 4.94
CA ASN A 17 -8.65 -12.20 4.09
C ASN A 17 -8.18 -11.52 2.82
N VAL A 18 -8.82 -11.86 1.70
CA VAL A 18 -8.56 -11.30 0.38
C VAL A 18 -9.85 -10.78 -0.25
N ASP A 19 -9.72 -9.80 -1.13
CA ASP A 19 -10.80 -9.27 -1.94
C ASP A 19 -10.23 -8.71 -3.25
N HIS A 20 -11.09 -8.26 -4.14
CA HIS A 20 -10.67 -7.64 -5.40
C HIS A 20 -9.93 -6.31 -5.15
N LEU A 21 -8.91 -6.03 -5.95
CA LEU A 21 -8.18 -4.78 -5.88
C LEU A 21 -9.10 -3.55 -6.02
N ASN A 22 -10.17 -3.67 -6.81
CA ASN A 22 -11.16 -2.61 -6.92
C ASN A 22 -11.71 -2.16 -5.57
N VAL A 23 -11.95 -3.07 -4.64
CA VAL A 23 -12.44 -2.76 -3.29
C VAL A 23 -11.39 -1.95 -2.51
N GLU A 24 -10.13 -2.35 -2.58
CA GLU A 24 -9.02 -1.58 -1.98
C GLU A 24 -8.95 -0.16 -2.54
N VAL A 25 -9.04 -0.02 -3.87
CA VAL A 25 -8.98 1.28 -4.55
C VAL A 25 -10.14 2.17 -4.14
N GLU A 26 -11.37 1.64 -4.11
CA GLU A 26 -12.55 2.42 -3.71
C GLU A 26 -12.46 2.84 -2.23
N ASN A 27 -11.97 1.97 -1.35
CA ASN A 27 -11.74 2.30 0.05
C ASN A 27 -10.70 3.41 0.21
N ILE A 28 -9.62 3.38 -0.55
CA ILE A 28 -8.58 4.40 -0.53
C ILE A 28 -9.11 5.74 -1.05
N LYS A 29 -9.87 5.74 -2.13
CA LYS A 29 -10.48 6.97 -2.66
C LYS A 29 -11.43 7.61 -1.64
N ALA A 30 -12.21 6.81 -0.94
CA ALA A 30 -13.11 7.30 0.11
C ALA A 30 -12.31 7.87 1.29
N TYR A 31 -11.27 7.17 1.74
CA TYR A 31 -10.39 7.64 2.81
C TYR A 31 -9.70 8.96 2.45
N VAL A 32 -9.11 9.04 1.25
CA VAL A 32 -8.45 10.25 0.76
C VAL A 32 -9.42 11.43 0.69
N LYS A 33 -10.65 11.20 0.23
CA LYS A 33 -11.68 12.24 0.19
C LYS A 33 -11.96 12.81 1.57
N LEU A 34 -12.07 11.96 2.59
CA LEU A 34 -12.26 12.40 3.97
C LEU A 34 -11.05 13.20 4.48
N GLN A 35 -9.84 12.76 4.14
CA GLN A 35 -8.61 13.45 4.53
C GLN A 35 -8.46 14.80 3.83
N LEU A 36 -8.83 14.91 2.57
CA LEU A 36 -8.86 16.19 1.84
C LEU A 36 -9.81 17.18 2.51
N MET A 37 -10.99 16.73 2.93
CA MET A 37 -11.93 17.57 3.68
C MET A 37 -11.33 18.03 5.02
N ALA A 38 -10.67 17.15 5.75
CA ALA A 38 -10.04 17.45 7.04
C ALA A 38 -8.84 18.41 6.91
N HIS A 39 -8.20 18.45 5.74
CA HIS A 39 -7.04 19.29 5.45
C HIS A 39 -7.39 20.51 4.58
N ASP A 40 -8.66 20.89 4.51
CA ASP A 40 -9.14 22.02 3.67
C ASP A 40 -8.64 21.94 2.21
N GLU A 41 -8.62 20.72 1.66
CA GLU A 41 -8.08 20.42 0.33
C GLU A 41 -6.63 20.89 0.12
N GLY A 42 -5.84 20.85 1.19
CA GLY A 42 -4.46 21.37 1.24
C GLY A 42 -3.42 20.53 0.52
N PHE A 43 -3.78 19.41 -0.10
CA PHE A 43 -2.87 18.58 -0.88
C PHE A 43 -3.55 18.02 -2.13
N ASP A 44 -2.75 17.60 -3.10
CA ASP A 44 -3.22 16.98 -4.34
C ASP A 44 -2.98 15.48 -4.31
N VAL A 45 -3.89 14.72 -4.93
CA VAL A 45 -3.75 13.26 -5.08
C VAL A 45 -3.92 12.88 -6.54
N GLU A 46 -3.00 12.07 -7.03
CA GLU A 46 -3.02 11.50 -8.37
C GLU A 46 -3.11 9.97 -8.28
N TYR A 47 -3.98 9.38 -9.10
CA TYR A 47 -4.13 7.94 -9.21
C TYR A 47 -3.71 7.47 -10.60
N LYS A 48 -2.79 6.49 -10.64
CA LYS A 48 -2.34 5.80 -11.86
C LYS A 48 -2.56 4.31 -11.67
N ILE A 49 -3.76 3.84 -11.95
CA ILE A 49 -4.17 2.47 -11.70
C ILE A 49 -4.46 1.78 -13.03
N GLU A 50 -3.75 0.69 -13.30
CA GLU A 50 -4.00 -0.14 -14.47
C GLU A 50 -5.39 -0.78 -14.37
N PRO A 51 -6.35 -0.43 -15.24
CA PRO A 51 -7.73 -0.93 -15.13
C PRO A 51 -7.85 -2.46 -15.20
N SER A 52 -6.96 -3.11 -15.95
CA SER A 52 -6.93 -4.57 -16.07
C SER A 52 -6.62 -5.30 -14.75
N LEU A 53 -6.11 -4.60 -13.75
CA LEU A 53 -5.75 -5.19 -12.45
C LEU A 53 -6.87 -5.12 -11.41
N LEU A 54 -7.97 -4.43 -11.70
CA LEU A 54 -9.03 -4.20 -10.70
C LEU A 54 -9.71 -5.49 -10.21
N ASP A 55 -9.73 -6.53 -11.03
CA ASP A 55 -10.28 -7.85 -10.66
C ASP A 55 -9.24 -8.76 -9.98
N GLN A 56 -8.00 -8.32 -9.86
CA GLN A 56 -6.95 -9.06 -9.16
C GLN A 56 -7.28 -9.20 -7.68
N MET A 57 -7.18 -10.42 -7.15
CA MET A 57 -7.33 -10.66 -5.72
C MET A 57 -6.08 -10.21 -4.98
N VAL A 58 -6.29 -9.49 -3.89
CA VAL A 58 -5.23 -8.97 -3.02
C VAL A 58 -5.64 -9.12 -1.55
N PRO A 59 -4.69 -9.16 -0.62
CA PRO A 59 -5.03 -9.06 0.80
C PRO A 59 -5.75 -7.75 1.08
N ILE A 60 -6.74 -7.77 1.99
CA ILE A 60 -7.48 -6.56 2.34
C ILE A 60 -6.65 -5.60 3.19
N PHE A 61 -6.96 -4.31 3.10
CA PHE A 61 -6.36 -3.24 3.92
C PHE A 61 -4.82 -3.20 3.86
N ILE A 62 -4.25 -3.41 2.67
CA ILE A 62 -2.79 -3.31 2.50
C ILE A 62 -2.34 -1.93 2.03
N LEU A 63 -3.18 -1.23 1.29
CA LEU A 63 -2.83 0.09 0.72
C LEU A 63 -3.05 1.22 1.73
N GLN A 64 -4.07 1.13 2.57
CA GLN A 64 -4.45 2.19 3.51
C GLN A 64 -3.32 2.58 4.47
N PRO A 65 -2.59 1.65 5.12
CA PRO A 65 -1.50 2.05 6.01
C PRO A 65 -0.39 2.85 5.31
N LEU A 66 -0.15 2.59 4.03
CA LEU A 66 0.83 3.35 3.25
C LEU A 66 0.34 4.76 2.96
N VAL A 67 -0.93 4.92 2.65
CA VAL A 67 -1.54 6.24 2.43
C VAL A 67 -1.63 7.02 3.73
N GLU A 68 -2.01 6.40 4.83
CA GLU A 68 -1.97 7.00 6.17
C GLU A 68 -0.57 7.52 6.50
N ASN A 69 0.45 6.70 6.24
CA ASN A 69 1.85 7.07 6.46
C ASN A 69 2.27 8.28 5.61
N ALA A 70 1.86 8.32 4.35
CA ALA A 70 2.14 9.45 3.46
C ALA A 70 1.49 10.75 3.95
N ILE A 71 0.29 10.69 4.52
CA ILE A 71 -0.38 11.87 5.08
C ILE A 71 0.27 12.30 6.39
N GLU A 72 0.43 11.40 7.36
CA GLU A 72 0.96 11.72 8.69
C GLU A 72 2.42 12.17 8.66
N HIS A 73 3.27 11.47 7.94
CA HIS A 73 4.72 11.71 7.91
C HIS A 73 5.19 12.48 6.67
N GLY A 74 4.36 12.57 5.65
CA GLY A 74 4.62 13.37 4.47
C GLY A 74 3.92 14.72 4.56
N ILE A 75 2.62 14.72 4.35
CA ILE A 75 1.82 15.93 4.14
C ILE A 75 1.70 16.78 5.40
N ASP A 76 1.40 16.18 6.56
CA ASP A 76 1.18 16.90 7.82
C ASP A 76 2.43 17.59 8.34
N CYS A 77 3.59 17.16 7.91
CA CYS A 77 4.88 17.73 8.29
C CYS A 77 5.35 18.86 7.36
N MET A 78 4.62 19.13 6.29
CA MET A 78 4.98 20.17 5.31
C MET A 78 4.50 21.55 5.78
N ARG A 79 5.37 22.55 5.65
CA ARG A 79 5.08 23.93 6.10
C ARG A 79 5.01 24.95 4.97
N GLU A 80 5.75 24.75 3.90
CA GLU A 80 5.96 25.78 2.86
C GLU A 80 5.49 25.42 1.46
N LYS A 81 5.21 24.15 1.21
CA LYS A 81 4.81 23.65 -0.12
C LYS A 81 3.49 22.93 -0.03
N ARG A 82 2.76 22.97 -1.14
CA ARG A 82 1.57 22.13 -1.29
C ARG A 82 1.94 20.67 -1.32
N GLY A 83 1.28 19.85 -0.51
CA GLY A 83 1.47 18.42 -0.47
C GLY A 83 0.97 17.75 -1.74
N LYS A 84 1.65 16.68 -2.13
CA LYS A 84 1.27 15.84 -3.27
C LYS A 84 1.43 14.38 -2.91
N ILE A 85 0.40 13.58 -3.22
CA ILE A 85 0.44 12.13 -3.10
C ILE A 85 0.13 11.53 -4.46
N SER A 86 0.94 10.57 -4.88
CA SER A 86 0.71 9.77 -6.09
C SER A 86 0.54 8.31 -5.69
N ILE A 87 -0.54 7.69 -6.13
CA ILE A 87 -0.84 6.28 -5.92
C ILE A 87 -0.82 5.60 -7.28
N GLU A 88 0.12 4.68 -7.46
CA GLU A 88 0.30 3.96 -8.72
C GLU A 88 0.22 2.45 -8.48
N ILE A 89 -0.57 1.77 -9.29
CA ILE A 89 -0.72 0.31 -9.25
C ILE A 89 -0.50 -0.23 -10.66
N TYR A 90 0.49 -1.10 -10.79
CA TYR A 90 0.86 -1.72 -12.05
C TYR A 90 1.36 -3.16 -11.82
N ALA A 91 1.45 -3.92 -12.88
CA ALA A 91 2.01 -5.27 -12.85
C ALA A 91 3.19 -5.37 -13.81
N GLU A 92 4.17 -6.15 -13.42
CA GLU A 92 5.32 -6.50 -14.26
C GLU A 92 5.62 -7.98 -14.05
N ASN A 93 5.61 -8.75 -15.15
CA ASN A 93 5.68 -10.20 -15.08
C ASN A 93 4.55 -10.77 -14.22
N ASN A 94 4.85 -11.59 -13.21
CA ASN A 94 3.86 -12.15 -12.29
C ASN A 94 3.81 -11.39 -10.96
N GLU A 95 4.22 -10.13 -10.94
CA GLU A 95 4.31 -9.33 -9.75
C GLU A 95 3.42 -8.09 -9.84
N LEU A 96 2.75 -7.80 -8.74
CA LEU A 96 1.91 -6.61 -8.57
C LEU A 96 2.65 -5.61 -7.69
N TYR A 97 2.72 -4.37 -8.16
CA TYR A 97 3.33 -3.26 -7.44
C TYR A 97 2.28 -2.22 -7.11
N MET A 98 2.24 -1.82 -5.86
CA MET A 98 1.44 -0.68 -5.39
C MET A 98 2.39 0.32 -4.77
N THR A 99 2.44 1.51 -5.34
CA THR A 99 3.37 2.56 -4.94
C THR A 99 2.63 3.77 -4.44
N VAL A 100 3.01 4.26 -3.28
CA VAL A 100 2.51 5.52 -2.71
C VAL A 100 3.71 6.47 -2.55
N ARG A 101 3.66 7.60 -3.24
CA ARG A 101 4.69 8.65 -3.17
C ARG A 101 4.10 9.90 -2.55
N ASP A 102 4.84 10.52 -1.67
CA ASP A 102 4.56 11.85 -1.17
C ASP A 102 5.78 12.76 -1.35
N ASN A 103 5.58 14.07 -1.33
CA ASN A 103 6.66 15.04 -1.47
C ASN A 103 7.13 15.62 -0.13
N GLY A 104 6.78 14.99 0.99
CA GLY A 104 7.27 15.38 2.30
C GLY A 104 8.71 14.95 2.55
N LEU A 105 9.45 15.71 3.34
CA LEU A 105 10.89 15.50 3.55
C LEU A 105 11.23 15.00 4.96
N GLU A 106 10.25 14.74 5.82
CA GLU A 106 10.49 14.31 7.20
C GLU A 106 11.41 13.08 7.27
N LEU A 107 11.10 12.04 6.51
CA LEU A 107 11.92 10.82 6.51
C LEU A 107 13.32 11.08 5.94
N TYR A 108 13.40 11.84 4.85
CA TYR A 108 14.69 12.21 4.24
C TYR A 108 15.57 12.99 5.21
N GLU A 109 15.01 13.93 5.96
CA GLU A 109 15.72 14.68 7.00
C GLU A 109 16.21 13.78 8.14
N LYS A 110 15.43 12.74 8.45
CA LYS A 110 15.74 11.81 9.53
C LYS A 110 16.83 10.78 9.17
N ILE A 111 16.74 10.18 7.98
CA ILE A 111 17.62 9.05 7.61
C ILE A 111 18.56 9.34 6.42
N GLY A 112 18.41 10.49 5.75
CA GLY A 112 19.08 10.76 4.49
C GLY A 112 18.47 9.99 3.33
N GLN A 113 19.17 9.98 2.20
CA GLN A 113 18.73 9.21 1.03
C GLN A 113 18.95 7.72 1.26
N GLY A 114 17.92 6.93 1.10
CA GLY A 114 18.04 5.49 1.23
C GLY A 114 16.77 4.81 1.67
N LYS A 115 16.91 3.55 2.01
CA LYS A 115 15.84 2.65 2.41
C LYS A 115 15.65 2.66 3.92
N MET A 116 14.40 2.77 4.35
CA MET A 116 14.03 2.63 5.76
C MET A 116 14.17 1.17 6.20
N SER A 117 14.74 0.94 7.38
CA SER A 117 14.82 -0.38 7.97
C SER A 117 13.41 -0.90 8.33
N HIS A 118 13.15 -2.21 8.10
CA HIS A 118 11.89 -2.84 8.49
C HIS A 118 11.58 -2.70 9.98
N GLU A 119 12.60 -2.65 10.83
CA GLU A 119 12.46 -2.47 12.27
C GLU A 119 11.90 -1.09 12.65
N GLU A 120 12.06 -0.12 11.77
CA GLU A 120 11.56 1.24 11.95
C GLU A 120 10.13 1.44 11.41
N PHE A 121 9.55 0.44 10.76
CA PHE A 121 8.18 0.51 10.28
C PHE A 121 7.20 0.69 11.43
N GLY A 122 6.23 1.59 11.26
CA GLY A 122 5.08 1.69 12.15
C GLY A 122 4.26 0.40 12.14
N TYR A 123 3.39 0.24 13.12
CA TYR A 123 2.60 -0.97 13.32
C TYR A 123 1.78 -1.38 12.08
N GLY A 124 1.09 -0.43 11.45
CA GLY A 124 0.24 -0.70 10.27
C GLY A 124 1.05 -1.19 9.09
N VAL A 125 2.14 -0.53 8.76
CA VAL A 125 3.03 -0.90 7.65
C VAL A 125 3.73 -2.23 7.92
N SER A 126 4.21 -2.44 9.14
CA SER A 126 4.83 -3.70 9.56
C SER A 126 3.86 -4.88 9.42
N ASN A 127 2.60 -4.68 9.77
CA ASN A 127 1.55 -5.70 9.62
C ASN A 127 1.31 -6.05 8.14
N VAL A 128 1.24 -5.07 7.27
CA VAL A 128 1.12 -5.30 5.82
C VAL A 128 2.31 -6.09 5.30
N ASP A 129 3.52 -5.70 5.65
CA ASP A 129 4.75 -6.39 5.25
C ASP A 129 4.74 -7.87 5.64
N LYS A 130 4.43 -8.16 6.88
CA LYS A 130 4.36 -9.54 7.40
C LYS A 130 3.29 -10.37 6.70
N ARG A 131 2.10 -9.82 6.48
CA ARG A 131 1.00 -10.52 5.81
C ARG A 131 1.37 -10.89 4.38
N ILE A 132 2.01 -10.00 3.65
CA ILE A 132 2.46 -10.26 2.27
C ILE A 132 3.56 -11.33 2.25
N ARG A 133 4.51 -11.28 3.15
CA ARG A 133 5.57 -12.29 3.25
C ARG A 133 5.03 -13.67 3.60
N ILE A 134 4.02 -13.76 4.45
CA ILE A 134 3.34 -15.04 4.75
C ILE A 134 2.72 -15.63 3.49
N LEU A 135 2.08 -14.80 2.65
CA LEU A 135 1.40 -15.25 1.44
C LEU A 135 2.35 -15.53 0.27
N CYS A 136 3.34 -14.69 0.07
CA CYS A 136 4.17 -14.68 -1.14
C CYS A 136 5.59 -15.18 -0.91
N GLY A 137 6.08 -15.16 0.34
CA GLY A 137 7.43 -15.55 0.70
C GLY A 137 8.40 -14.37 0.82
N GLU A 138 9.67 -14.68 1.06
CA GLU A 138 10.75 -13.69 1.10
C GLU A 138 10.94 -13.03 -0.27
N GLY A 139 11.37 -11.78 -0.27
CA GLY A 139 11.48 -10.98 -1.49
C GLY A 139 10.21 -10.20 -1.85
N TYR A 140 9.12 -10.43 -1.12
CA TYR A 140 7.87 -9.68 -1.21
C TYR A 140 7.64 -8.88 0.07
N GLY A 141 6.66 -8.00 0.08
CA GLY A 141 6.35 -7.17 1.25
C GLY A 141 6.41 -5.69 0.92
N VAL A 142 6.83 -4.90 1.91
CA VAL A 142 6.87 -3.44 1.82
C VAL A 142 8.32 -2.94 1.86
N GLU A 143 8.61 -1.96 1.01
CA GLU A 143 9.85 -1.19 1.07
C GLU A 143 9.51 0.30 1.09
N ILE A 144 10.26 1.08 1.88
CA ILE A 144 10.10 2.52 1.98
C ILE A 144 11.45 3.19 1.73
N PHE A 145 11.46 4.13 0.79
CA PHE A 145 12.66 4.87 0.39
C PHE A 145 12.46 6.37 0.63
N ALA A 146 13.46 7.01 1.20
CA ALA A 146 13.53 8.45 1.34
C ALA A 146 14.49 9.06 0.33
N GLY A 147 14.15 10.23 -0.18
CA GLY A 147 15.00 11.00 -1.08
C GLY A 147 14.66 12.48 -1.04
N PRO A 148 15.44 13.30 -1.78
CA PRO A 148 15.23 14.76 -1.80
C PRO A 148 13.89 15.18 -2.42
N GLY A 149 13.22 14.28 -3.13
CA GLY A 149 11.87 14.52 -3.69
C GLY A 149 10.71 14.05 -2.81
N GLY A 150 11.00 13.39 -1.68
CA GLY A 150 9.99 12.85 -0.78
C GLY A 150 10.18 11.40 -0.41
N THR A 151 9.09 10.75 -0.04
CA THR A 151 9.07 9.33 0.36
C THR A 151 8.33 8.48 -0.65
N THR A 152 8.87 7.31 -0.95
CA THR A 152 8.24 6.30 -1.81
C THR A 152 8.05 5.02 -1.03
N SER A 153 6.81 4.60 -0.85
CA SER A 153 6.45 3.33 -0.23
C SER A 153 5.95 2.37 -1.31
N ILE A 154 6.49 1.16 -1.34
CA ILE A 154 6.19 0.17 -2.39
C ILE A 154 5.75 -1.13 -1.74
N ILE A 155 4.58 -1.62 -2.17
CA ILE A 155 4.14 -3.00 -1.92
C ILE A 155 4.49 -3.82 -3.16
N LYS A 156 5.17 -4.93 -2.94
CA LYS A 156 5.41 -5.95 -3.96
C LYS A 156 4.76 -7.24 -3.52
N LEU A 157 3.86 -7.77 -4.33
CA LEU A 157 3.24 -9.07 -4.09
C LEU A 157 3.16 -9.91 -5.37
N ARG A 158 3.12 -11.23 -5.19
CA ARG A 158 2.98 -12.17 -6.29
C ARG A 158 1.52 -12.30 -6.70
N ARG A 159 1.23 -12.16 -8.00
CA ARG A 159 -0.14 -12.15 -8.52
C ARG A 159 -0.87 -13.48 -8.35
N ASP A 160 -0.14 -14.59 -8.36
CA ASP A 160 -0.69 -15.96 -8.31
C ASP A 160 -0.66 -16.59 -6.92
N PHE A 161 -0.55 -15.77 -5.85
CA PHE A 161 -0.45 -16.29 -4.47
C PHE A 161 -1.63 -17.16 -4.06
N ILE A 162 -2.78 -17.05 -4.73
CA ILE A 162 -3.98 -17.87 -4.49
C ILE A 162 -3.97 -19.17 -5.28
N THR A 163 -3.26 -19.24 -6.42
CA THR A 163 -3.33 -20.35 -7.37
C THR A 163 -2.39 -21.52 -7.04
N LEU A 164 -1.45 -21.35 -6.13
CA LEU A 164 -0.37 -22.32 -5.88
C LEU A 164 -0.79 -23.59 -5.14
N GLU A 165 -2.02 -23.69 -4.64
CA GLU A 165 -2.50 -24.83 -3.85
C GLU A 165 -3.37 -25.81 -4.64
N ARG A 166 -3.38 -25.73 -5.98
CA ARG A 166 -4.08 -26.68 -6.85
C ARG A 166 -3.17 -27.77 -7.40
N LYS A 167 -2.24 -28.25 -6.60
CA LYS A 167 -1.50 -29.47 -6.93
C LYS A 167 -1.66 -30.51 -5.86
#